data_f7f44feae9e7aa44a22143eeb64f60a2
#
_entry.id   f7f44feae9e7aa44a22143eeb64f60a2
#
_cell.length_a   1.000
_cell.length_b   1.000
_cell.length_c   1.000
_cell.angle_alpha   90.00
_cell.angle_beta   90.00
_cell.angle_gamma   90.00
#
_symmetry.space_group_name_H-M   'P 1'
#
loop_
_entity.id
_entity.type
_entity.pdbx_description
1 polymer ?
#
loop_
_entity_poly.entity_id
_entity_poly.type
_entity_poly.pdbx_seq_one_letter_code
_entity_poly.pdbx_strand_id
1 'polypeptide(L)'
;ASDQSIQETQDLLEKNWQTNDERSYFECSESEGKAALLHRYVAGNAPARYQILNKGNAGELLPLDVALPRNCETWHDILPEDILSQMAESFQMAHFLCMVFHWDFVVKKGVDAAKLKKQILDLLDQSGAKYPAEHNVGHLYKAETDLSNFYKKIDPTNSFNPGIGKMSKLKDYR
;
A
#
# COMPACT_ATOMS: atom_id res chain seq x y z
N ALA A 1 -8.82 -6.40 22.06
CA ALA A 1 -10.25 -6.11 21.97
C ALA A 1 -10.88 -6.49 23.31
N SER A 2 -11.97 -5.80 23.73
CA SER A 2 -12.77 -6.21 24.87
C SER A 2 -13.84 -7.20 24.42
N ASP A 3 -14.35 -8.02 25.34
CA ASP A 3 -15.43 -8.97 25.03
C ASP A 3 -16.65 -8.26 24.43
N GLN A 4 -16.95 -7.05 24.92
CA GLN A 4 -18.01 -6.21 24.37
C GLN A 4 -17.75 -5.85 22.89
N SER A 5 -16.53 -5.44 22.53
CA SER A 5 -16.23 -5.08 21.13
C SER A 5 -16.22 -6.30 20.20
N ILE A 6 -15.91 -7.47 20.72
CA ILE A 6 -16.02 -8.73 19.97
C ILE A 6 -17.49 -9.01 19.68
N GLN A 7 -18.36 -8.95 20.70
CA GLN A 7 -19.79 -9.17 20.55
C GLN A 7 -20.43 -8.17 19.58
N GLU A 8 -20.14 -6.87 19.72
CA GLU A 8 -20.64 -5.84 18.80
C GLU A 8 -20.22 -6.10 17.34
N THR A 9 -19.00 -6.62 17.14
CA THR A 9 -18.51 -6.97 15.81
C THR A 9 -19.24 -8.19 15.25
N GLN A 10 -19.46 -9.22 16.04
CA GLN A 10 -20.24 -10.40 15.65
C GLN A 10 -21.67 -10.02 15.26
N ASP A 11 -22.35 -9.23 16.09
CA ASP A 11 -23.71 -8.74 15.81
C ASP A 11 -23.78 -7.95 14.50
N LEU A 12 -22.75 -7.13 14.23
CA LEU A 12 -22.63 -6.35 13.01
C LEU A 12 -22.45 -7.26 11.78
N LEU A 13 -21.58 -8.27 11.88
CA LEU A 13 -21.32 -9.21 10.80
C LEU A 13 -22.57 -10.06 10.51
N GLU A 14 -23.22 -10.58 11.52
CA GLU A 14 -24.46 -11.35 11.38
C GLU A 14 -25.55 -10.52 10.71
N LYS A 15 -25.76 -9.29 11.18
CA LYS A 15 -26.75 -8.38 10.60
C LYS A 15 -26.52 -8.10 9.11
N ASN A 16 -25.26 -7.95 8.70
CA ASN A 16 -24.93 -7.57 7.32
C ASN A 16 -24.76 -8.77 6.38
N TRP A 17 -24.50 -9.98 6.90
CA TRP A 17 -24.21 -11.17 6.08
C TRP A 17 -25.33 -12.19 6.01
N GLN A 18 -26.44 -11.98 6.72
CA GLN A 18 -27.61 -12.88 6.68
C GLN A 18 -28.25 -13.08 5.30
N THR A 19 -27.90 -12.24 4.33
CA THR A 19 -28.51 -12.27 2.99
C THR A 19 -27.60 -12.85 1.90
N ASN A 20 -26.38 -13.30 2.25
CA ASN A 20 -25.43 -13.77 1.24
C ASN A 20 -24.69 -15.03 1.70
N ASP A 21 -25.12 -16.19 1.21
CA ASP A 21 -24.66 -17.52 1.63
C ASP A 21 -23.16 -17.80 1.36
N GLU A 22 -22.46 -16.95 0.61
CA GLU A 22 -21.04 -17.11 0.29
C GLU A 22 -20.09 -16.50 1.32
N ARG A 23 -20.60 -15.81 2.33
CA ARG A 23 -19.79 -15.16 3.37
C ARG A 23 -19.89 -15.91 4.68
N SER A 24 -18.76 -16.12 5.32
CA SER A 24 -18.68 -16.72 6.65
C SER A 24 -17.59 -16.05 7.48
N TYR A 25 -17.75 -16.12 8.80
CA TYR A 25 -16.71 -15.76 9.75
C TYR A 25 -16.62 -16.82 10.86
N PHE A 26 -15.53 -16.81 11.56
CA PHE A 26 -15.36 -17.61 12.77
C PHE A 26 -14.55 -16.83 13.80
N GLU A 27 -14.81 -17.09 15.06
CA GLU A 27 -14.05 -16.51 16.15
C GLU A 27 -12.79 -17.36 16.38
N CYS A 28 -11.62 -16.70 16.39
CA CYS A 28 -10.35 -17.35 16.68
C CYS A 28 -10.16 -17.52 18.18
N SER A 29 -9.72 -18.68 18.61
CA SER A 29 -9.06 -18.83 19.89
C SER A 29 -7.80 -17.97 19.97
N GLU A 30 -7.29 -17.71 21.18
CA GLU A 30 -6.06 -16.91 21.35
C GLU A 30 -4.87 -17.50 20.57
N SER A 31 -4.73 -18.81 20.53
CA SER A 31 -3.66 -19.49 19.79
C SER A 31 -3.81 -19.36 18.28
N GLU A 32 -5.04 -19.48 17.77
CA GLU A 32 -5.32 -19.27 16.33
C GLU A 32 -5.12 -17.83 15.90
N GLY A 33 -5.55 -16.86 16.73
CA GLY A 33 -5.32 -15.44 16.46
C GLY A 33 -3.81 -15.10 16.44
N LYS A 34 -3.01 -15.65 17.36
CA LYS A 34 -1.56 -15.50 17.33
C LYS A 34 -0.94 -16.13 16.08
N ALA A 35 -1.39 -17.31 15.67
CA ALA A 35 -0.92 -17.96 14.45
C ALA A 35 -1.32 -17.18 13.19
N ALA A 36 -2.55 -16.66 13.12
CA ALA A 36 -3.04 -15.84 12.02
C ALA A 36 -2.22 -14.55 11.84
N LEU A 37 -1.81 -13.90 12.93
CA LEU A 37 -0.95 -12.71 12.87
C LEU A 37 0.42 -12.97 12.26
N LEU A 38 0.95 -14.20 12.31
CA LEU A 38 2.20 -14.57 11.66
C LEU A 38 2.11 -14.52 10.13
N HIS A 39 0.91 -14.71 9.55
CA HIS A 39 0.70 -14.62 8.11
C HIS A 39 1.03 -13.24 7.56
N ARG A 40 0.89 -12.18 8.34
CA ARG A 40 1.30 -10.82 7.95
C ARG A 40 2.78 -10.76 7.55
N TYR A 41 3.66 -11.39 8.33
CA TYR A 41 5.10 -11.41 8.05
C TYR A 41 5.45 -12.28 6.84
N VAL A 42 4.73 -13.39 6.67
CA VAL A 42 4.90 -14.26 5.50
C VAL A 42 4.42 -13.57 4.24
N ALA A 43 3.25 -12.96 4.27
CA ALA A 43 2.67 -12.25 3.14
C ALA A 43 3.56 -11.10 2.65
N GLY A 44 4.10 -10.28 3.57
CA GLY A 44 5.01 -9.19 3.21
C GLY A 44 6.31 -9.63 2.53
N ASN A 45 6.73 -10.89 2.72
CA ASN A 45 7.92 -11.46 2.07
C ASN A 45 7.61 -12.30 0.83
N ALA A 46 6.35 -12.58 0.54
CA ALA A 46 5.93 -13.42 -0.58
C ALA A 46 6.40 -12.89 -1.94
N PRO A 47 6.35 -11.58 -2.25
CA PRO A 47 6.82 -11.04 -3.52
C PRO A 47 8.32 -11.28 -3.75
N ALA A 48 9.14 -11.05 -2.75
CA ALA A 48 10.59 -11.28 -2.83
C ALA A 48 10.90 -12.77 -3.00
N ARG A 49 10.17 -13.66 -2.30
CA ARG A 49 10.31 -15.10 -2.47
C ARG A 49 9.89 -15.57 -3.86
N TYR A 50 8.78 -15.05 -4.38
CA TYR A 50 8.33 -15.33 -5.74
C TYR A 50 9.41 -14.95 -6.77
N GLN A 51 9.97 -13.75 -6.67
CA GLN A 51 11.04 -13.27 -7.54
C GLN A 51 12.25 -14.24 -7.54
N ILE A 52 12.68 -14.68 -6.34
CA ILE A 52 13.82 -15.60 -6.20
C ILE A 52 13.54 -16.96 -6.86
N LEU A 53 12.33 -17.50 -6.69
CA LEU A 53 11.95 -18.80 -7.23
C LEU A 53 11.69 -18.78 -8.74
N ASN A 54 11.33 -17.64 -9.32
CA ASN A 54 10.91 -17.48 -10.72
C ASN A 54 11.91 -16.65 -11.55
N LYS A 55 13.20 -16.71 -11.27
CA LYS A 55 14.27 -15.92 -11.92
C LYS A 55 14.27 -15.99 -13.46
N GLY A 56 13.66 -16.97 -14.06
CA GLY A 56 13.51 -17.11 -15.52
C GLY A 56 12.61 -16.04 -16.13
N ASN A 57 11.53 -15.67 -15.41
CA ASN A 57 10.50 -14.73 -15.85
C ASN A 57 10.42 -13.46 -14.98
N ALA A 58 10.78 -13.55 -13.73
CA ALA A 58 10.74 -12.45 -12.77
C ALA A 58 11.92 -11.49 -12.97
N GLY A 59 11.60 -10.22 -13.13
CA GLY A 59 12.53 -9.08 -13.14
C GLY A 59 12.59 -8.38 -11.79
N GLU A 60 12.46 -7.05 -11.81
CA GLU A 60 12.52 -6.23 -10.60
C GLU A 60 11.26 -6.33 -9.75
N LEU A 61 11.42 -6.12 -8.45
CA LEU A 61 10.32 -5.94 -7.51
C LEU A 61 9.98 -4.45 -7.43
N LEU A 62 8.70 -4.13 -7.56
CA LEU A 62 8.19 -2.76 -7.54
C LEU A 62 7.15 -2.65 -6.41
N PRO A 63 7.58 -2.30 -5.18
CA PRO A 63 6.69 -2.09 -4.07
C PRO A 63 6.08 -0.70 -4.09
N LEU A 64 4.78 -0.61 -3.78
CA LEU A 64 4.03 0.62 -3.65
C LEU A 64 3.10 0.56 -2.44
N ASP A 65 3.15 1.59 -1.61
CA ASP A 65 2.18 1.82 -0.55
C ASP A 65 1.16 2.84 -1.04
N VAL A 66 -0.08 2.43 -1.20
CA VAL A 66 -1.12 3.23 -1.84
C VAL A 66 -2.30 3.41 -0.91
N ALA A 67 -2.69 4.66 -0.66
CA ALA A 67 -3.96 4.99 -0.05
C ALA A 67 -4.94 5.46 -1.13
N LEU A 68 -5.99 4.70 -1.33
CA LEU A 68 -7.07 5.05 -2.27
C LEU A 68 -8.06 6.01 -1.63
N PRO A 69 -8.80 6.79 -2.45
CA PRO A 69 -9.90 7.61 -1.95
C PRO A 69 -10.88 6.78 -1.12
N ARG A 70 -11.47 7.42 -0.11
CA ARG A 70 -12.48 6.78 0.73
C ARG A 70 -13.65 6.31 -0.14
N ASN A 71 -14.13 5.08 0.10
CA ASN A 71 -15.21 4.44 -0.64
C ASN A 71 -14.92 4.19 -2.13
N CYS A 72 -13.66 3.99 -2.50
CA CYS A 72 -13.29 3.55 -3.84
C CYS A 72 -13.75 2.10 -4.05
N GLU A 73 -14.83 1.90 -4.80
CA GLU A 73 -15.40 0.58 -5.08
C GLU A 73 -14.67 -0.13 -6.23
N THR A 74 -14.00 0.63 -7.10
CA THR A 74 -13.28 0.13 -8.30
C THR A 74 -11.77 0.01 -8.08
N TRP A 75 -11.35 -0.26 -6.86
CA TRP A 75 -9.94 -0.32 -6.48
C TRP A 75 -9.13 -1.35 -7.30
N HIS A 76 -9.77 -2.39 -7.80
CA HIS A 76 -9.16 -3.46 -8.60
C HIS A 76 -9.02 -3.11 -10.08
N ASP A 77 -9.71 -2.07 -10.57
CA ASP A 77 -9.74 -1.66 -11.98
C ASP A 77 -8.84 -0.45 -12.29
N ILE A 78 -8.07 0.03 -11.29
CA ILE A 78 -7.23 1.23 -11.44
C ILE A 78 -6.11 1.00 -12.45
N LEU A 79 -5.56 -0.22 -12.49
CA LEU A 79 -4.49 -0.58 -13.41
C LEU A 79 -5.05 -1.30 -14.63
N PRO A 80 -4.90 -0.74 -15.83
CA PRO A 80 -5.40 -1.36 -17.06
C PRO A 80 -4.54 -2.56 -17.48
N GLU A 81 -5.10 -3.41 -18.34
CA GLU A 81 -4.50 -4.67 -18.76
C GLU A 81 -3.12 -4.52 -19.41
N ASP A 82 -2.86 -3.45 -20.13
CA ASP A 82 -1.56 -3.17 -20.74
C ASP A 82 -0.46 -2.91 -19.69
N ILE A 83 -0.81 -2.43 -18.50
CA ILE A 83 0.08 -2.32 -17.35
C ILE A 83 0.21 -3.68 -16.65
N LEU A 84 -0.91 -4.34 -16.35
CA LEU A 84 -0.92 -5.64 -15.66
C LEU A 84 -0.20 -6.72 -16.45
N SER A 85 -0.33 -6.73 -17.77
CA SER A 85 0.36 -7.68 -18.67
C SER A 85 1.89 -7.60 -18.62
N GLN A 86 2.46 -6.52 -18.10
CA GLN A 86 3.91 -6.35 -17.92
C GLN A 86 4.42 -6.92 -16.60
N MET A 87 3.53 -7.41 -15.74
CA MET A 87 3.86 -8.01 -14.45
C MET A 87 3.96 -9.53 -14.57
N ALA A 88 4.97 -10.12 -13.96
CA ALA A 88 5.10 -11.56 -13.82
C ALA A 88 4.17 -12.06 -12.71
N GLU A 89 3.95 -11.23 -11.67
CA GLU A 89 3.04 -11.50 -10.56
C GLU A 89 2.63 -10.19 -9.88
N SER A 90 1.45 -10.17 -9.27
CA SER A 90 0.89 -9.04 -8.56
C SER A 90 0.39 -9.49 -7.18
N PHE A 91 0.93 -8.87 -6.14
CA PHE A 91 0.53 -9.09 -4.75
C PHE A 91 -0.15 -7.82 -4.25
N GLN A 92 -1.41 -7.94 -3.87
CA GLN A 92 -2.19 -6.81 -3.35
C GLN A 92 -2.68 -7.16 -1.96
N MET A 93 -2.14 -6.47 -0.96
CA MET A 93 -2.45 -6.69 0.44
C MET A 93 -3.09 -5.43 1.02
N ALA A 94 -4.37 -5.54 1.39
CA ALA A 94 -5.09 -4.44 2.02
C ALA A 94 -4.89 -4.43 3.53
N HIS A 95 -4.83 -3.25 4.11
CA HIS A 95 -5.00 -3.08 5.55
C HIS A 95 -6.46 -3.28 5.93
N PHE A 96 -6.70 -3.92 7.08
CA PHE A 96 -8.04 -4.18 7.55
C PHE A 96 -8.80 -2.88 7.84
N LEU A 97 -10.02 -2.77 7.33
CA LEU A 97 -10.93 -1.64 7.47
C LEU A 97 -10.40 -0.27 7.02
N CYS A 98 -9.41 -0.24 6.11
CA CYS A 98 -9.00 1.01 5.50
C CYS A 98 -8.63 0.81 4.03
N MET A 99 -8.61 1.91 3.26
CA MET A 99 -8.28 1.90 1.84
C MET A 99 -6.77 2.11 1.60
N VAL A 100 -5.94 1.50 2.45
CA VAL A 100 -4.48 1.48 2.30
C VAL A 100 -4.04 0.09 1.87
N PHE A 101 -3.23 0.03 0.82
CA PHE A 101 -2.78 -1.19 0.19
C PHE A 101 -1.26 -1.21 0.07
N HIS A 102 -0.68 -2.37 0.28
CA HIS A 102 0.65 -2.70 -0.23
C HIS A 102 0.46 -3.40 -1.58
N TRP A 103 0.87 -2.74 -2.63
CA TRP A 103 0.92 -3.29 -3.98
C TRP A 103 2.36 -3.63 -4.32
N ASP A 104 2.66 -4.91 -4.31
CA ASP A 104 3.97 -5.43 -4.64
C ASP A 104 3.92 -6.14 -5.99
N PHE A 105 4.46 -5.51 -7.01
CA PHE A 105 4.50 -6.05 -8.35
C PHE A 105 5.86 -6.66 -8.64
N VAL A 106 5.87 -7.89 -9.14
CA VAL A 106 7.08 -8.48 -9.74
C VAL A 106 7.00 -8.25 -11.23
N VAL A 107 7.84 -7.38 -11.75
CA VAL A 107 7.87 -7.02 -13.16
C VAL A 107 8.42 -8.17 -14.00
N LYS A 108 7.92 -8.38 -15.23
CA LYS A 108 8.50 -9.37 -16.15
C LYS A 108 9.94 -9.00 -16.49
N LYS A 109 10.76 -10.03 -16.67
CA LYS A 109 12.16 -9.85 -17.06
C LYS A 109 12.27 -9.11 -18.39
N GLY A 110 13.11 -8.07 -18.42
CA GLY A 110 13.32 -7.24 -19.60
C GLY A 110 12.37 -6.04 -19.74
N VAL A 111 11.41 -5.90 -18.86
CA VAL A 111 10.56 -4.70 -18.78
C VAL A 111 11.29 -3.60 -17.99
N ASP A 112 11.19 -2.36 -18.44
CA ASP A 112 11.72 -1.20 -17.74
C ASP A 112 10.83 -0.86 -16.53
N ALA A 113 11.26 -1.31 -15.36
CA ALA A 113 10.53 -1.13 -14.12
C ALA A 113 10.37 0.36 -13.73
N ALA A 114 11.35 1.21 -14.06
CA ALA A 114 11.27 2.64 -13.73
C ALA A 114 10.21 3.35 -14.58
N LYS A 115 10.15 3.02 -15.88
CA LYS A 115 9.11 3.53 -16.79
C LYS A 115 7.72 3.02 -16.36
N LEU A 116 7.61 1.72 -16.08
CA LEU A 116 6.35 1.11 -15.61
C LEU A 116 5.88 1.75 -14.30
N LYS A 117 6.78 1.94 -13.34
CA LYS A 117 6.47 2.63 -12.09
C LYS A 117 5.89 4.01 -12.35
N LYS A 118 6.52 4.79 -13.24
CA LYS A 118 6.01 6.13 -13.58
C LYS A 118 4.60 6.07 -14.14
N GLN A 119 4.31 5.15 -15.06
CA GLN A 119 2.97 4.98 -15.62
C GLN A 119 1.93 4.64 -14.54
N ILE A 120 2.27 3.76 -13.60
CA ILE A 120 1.40 3.41 -12.47
C ILE A 120 1.15 4.64 -11.60
N LEU A 121 2.18 5.42 -11.27
CA LEU A 121 2.04 6.62 -10.46
C LEU A 121 1.17 7.68 -11.15
N ASP A 122 1.31 7.85 -12.46
CA ASP A 122 0.48 8.77 -13.24
C ASP A 122 -1.03 8.35 -13.21
N LEU A 123 -1.32 7.04 -13.21
CA LEU A 123 -2.68 6.51 -13.04
C LEU A 123 -3.22 6.71 -11.62
N LEU A 124 -2.37 6.49 -10.61
CA LEU A 124 -2.72 6.73 -9.21
C LEU A 124 -3.04 8.20 -8.95
N ASP A 125 -2.28 9.12 -9.52
CA ASP A 125 -2.56 10.56 -9.44
C ASP A 125 -3.92 10.90 -10.05
N GLN A 126 -4.27 10.31 -11.20
CA GLN A 126 -5.56 10.50 -11.86
C GLN A 126 -6.72 9.94 -11.02
N SER A 127 -6.51 8.87 -10.30
CA SER A 127 -7.52 8.27 -9.40
C SER A 127 -7.69 9.03 -8.07
N GLY A 128 -6.83 10.01 -7.79
CA GLY A 128 -6.80 10.74 -6.52
C GLY A 128 -6.18 9.94 -5.36
N ALA A 129 -5.48 8.87 -5.65
CA ALA A 129 -4.75 8.09 -4.66
C ALA A 129 -3.60 8.89 -4.07
N LYS A 130 -3.18 8.51 -2.86
CA LYS A 130 -2.00 9.05 -2.18
C LYS A 130 -0.94 7.98 -2.03
N TYR A 131 0.29 8.35 -2.33
CA TYR A 131 1.44 7.47 -2.20
C TYR A 131 2.72 8.28 -1.90
N PRO A 132 3.62 7.74 -1.09
CA PRO A 132 3.48 6.52 -0.32
C PRO A 132 2.48 6.72 0.83
N ALA A 133 1.70 5.71 1.14
CA ALA A 133 0.75 5.79 2.23
C ALA A 133 1.42 5.69 3.61
N GLU A 134 2.47 4.87 3.73
CA GLU A 134 3.13 4.57 4.99
C GLU A 134 4.65 4.78 4.97
N HIS A 135 5.33 4.37 3.90
CA HIS A 135 6.79 4.29 3.86
C HIS A 135 7.40 5.23 2.82
N ASN A 136 8.64 5.65 3.07
CA ASN A 136 9.44 6.48 2.14
C ASN A 136 8.89 7.90 1.88
N VAL A 137 7.96 8.38 2.70
CA VAL A 137 7.56 9.78 2.67
C VAL A 137 8.80 10.65 2.92
N GLY A 138 9.09 11.52 2.01
CA GLY A 138 10.22 12.42 2.14
C GLY A 138 11.54 11.95 1.53
N HIS A 139 11.74 10.66 1.29
CA HIS A 139 12.96 10.17 0.62
C HIS A 139 12.77 9.95 -0.87
N LEU A 140 11.76 9.20 -1.26
CA LEU A 140 11.52 8.83 -2.67
C LEU A 140 10.56 9.78 -3.38
N TYR A 141 9.64 10.40 -2.65
CA TYR A 141 8.54 11.14 -3.23
C TYR A 141 8.59 12.62 -2.86
N LYS A 142 8.10 13.46 -3.77
CA LYS A 142 7.99 14.91 -3.57
C LYS A 142 6.83 15.20 -2.61
N ALA A 143 7.07 16.02 -1.62
CA ALA A 143 6.01 16.49 -0.72
C ALA A 143 4.99 17.33 -1.50
N GLU A 144 3.71 17.09 -1.27
CA GLU A 144 2.63 17.95 -1.73
C GLU A 144 2.75 19.35 -1.12
N THR A 145 2.10 20.33 -1.73
CA THR A 145 2.22 21.73 -1.31
C THR A 145 1.92 21.95 0.16
N ASP A 146 0.83 21.35 0.65
CA ASP A 146 0.43 21.53 2.07
C ASP A 146 1.43 20.89 3.03
N LEU A 147 1.92 19.70 2.68
CA LEU A 147 2.94 19.02 3.48
C LEU A 147 4.26 19.78 3.48
N SER A 148 4.69 20.30 2.32
CA SER A 148 5.91 21.10 2.22
C SER A 148 5.82 22.41 3.03
N ASN A 149 4.66 23.06 2.99
CA ASN A 149 4.39 24.25 3.78
C ASN A 149 4.38 23.95 5.29
N PHE A 150 3.81 22.80 5.68
CA PHE A 150 3.85 22.34 7.06
C PHE A 150 5.29 22.11 7.54
N TYR A 151 6.12 21.42 6.76
CA TYR A 151 7.53 21.21 7.10
C TYR A 151 8.28 22.55 7.29
N LYS A 152 8.10 23.52 6.39
CA LYS A 152 8.71 24.85 6.51
C LYS A 152 8.22 25.60 7.75
N LYS A 153 6.97 25.39 8.14
CA LYS A 153 6.41 26.02 9.36
C LYS A 153 7.03 25.47 10.64
N ILE A 154 7.25 24.14 10.72
CA ILE A 154 7.78 23.51 11.94
C ILE A 154 9.31 23.53 12.02
N ASP A 155 10.00 23.61 10.89
CA ASP A 155 11.47 23.74 10.80
C ASP A 155 11.86 24.84 9.81
N PRO A 156 11.64 26.12 10.17
CA PRO A 156 11.89 27.24 9.26
C PRO A 156 13.37 27.39 8.85
N THR A 157 14.28 26.83 9.61
CA THR A 157 15.72 26.87 9.35
C THR A 157 16.21 25.70 8.52
N ASN A 158 15.34 24.71 8.22
CA ASN A 158 15.69 23.47 7.56
C ASN A 158 16.86 22.72 8.23
N SER A 159 16.79 22.61 9.56
CA SER A 159 17.89 22.08 10.37
C SER A 159 17.70 20.60 10.76
N PHE A 160 16.45 20.15 10.91
CA PHE A 160 16.17 18.80 11.42
C PHE A 160 16.24 17.74 10.32
N ASN A 161 15.70 18.01 9.14
CA ASN A 161 15.65 16.99 8.06
C ASN A 161 15.80 17.62 6.67
N PRO A 162 16.97 18.20 6.37
CA PRO A 162 17.20 18.87 5.08
C PRO A 162 16.98 17.96 3.89
N GLY A 163 16.13 18.39 2.96
CA GLY A 163 15.80 17.63 1.74
C GLY A 163 14.60 16.68 1.88
N ILE A 164 13.95 16.65 3.05
CA ILE A 164 12.69 15.90 3.18
C ILE A 164 11.67 16.34 2.11
N GLY A 165 10.93 15.41 1.55
CA GLY A 165 9.93 15.70 0.52
C GLY A 165 10.52 16.26 -0.78
N LYS A 166 11.79 15.95 -1.10
CA LYS A 166 12.51 16.50 -2.24
C LYS A 166 12.62 18.04 -2.24
N MET A 167 12.50 18.66 -1.07
CA MET A 167 12.73 20.09 -0.89
C MET A 167 14.21 20.45 -0.87
N SER A 168 14.53 21.73 -0.76
CA SER A 168 15.91 22.21 -0.64
C SER A 168 16.65 21.56 0.52
N LYS A 169 17.93 21.26 0.34
CA LYS A 169 18.84 20.83 1.43
C LYS A 169 19.56 21.98 2.10
N LEU A 170 19.41 23.19 1.55
CA LEU A 170 20.09 24.37 2.05
C LEU A 170 19.33 24.98 3.23
N LYS A 171 20.09 25.71 4.07
CA LYS A 171 19.54 26.46 5.20
C LYS A 171 18.45 27.42 4.74
N ASP A 172 17.38 27.53 5.53
CA ASP A 172 16.21 28.38 5.26
C ASP A 172 15.55 28.09 3.91
N TYR A 173 15.69 26.85 3.39
CA TYR A 173 15.13 26.36 2.11
C TYR A 173 15.53 27.16 0.84
N ARG A 174 16.67 27.82 0.88
CA ARG A 174 17.19 28.66 -0.22
C ARG A 174 17.65 27.84 -1.44
#